data_613c85c4ade0cb3b0b521c590f945e12
#
_entry.id   613c85c4ade0cb3b0b521c590f945e12
#
_cell.length_a   1.000
_cell.length_b   1.000
_cell.length_c   1.000
_cell.angle_alpha   90.00
_cell.angle_beta   90.00
_cell.angle_gamma   90.00
#
_symmetry.space_group_name_H-M   'P 1'
#
loop_
_entity.id
_entity.type
_entity.pdbx_description
1 polymer ?
#
loop_
_entity_poly.entity_id
_entity_poly.type
_entity_poly.pdbx_seq_one_letter_code
_entity_poly.pdbx_strand_id
1 'polypeptide(L)'
;MKNNMSVAQQATLFPFTPPKHSDSLCIPVQTWEFLCHTLYLKRYPFLLGPKGCGKSSIAKELADAMGMEYFAFDMGQAFKPKKMFVGGLIIGDDGKTKAVRSEFFKAFVSTKPTLIFLDELTRTPMVAANFLMTILDRQQSYIYDEDSG
;
A
#
# COMPACT_ATOMS: atom_id res chain seq x y z
N MET A 1 -4.25 25.49 -15.71
CA MET A 1 -2.89 25.29 -15.18
C MET A 1 -3.00 24.55 -13.84
N LYS A 2 -2.63 23.26 -13.78
CA LYS A 2 -2.58 22.54 -12.52
C LYS A 2 -1.30 23.00 -11.80
N ASN A 3 -1.44 23.70 -10.68
CA ASN A 3 -0.31 24.07 -9.83
C ASN A 3 0.39 22.78 -9.35
N ASN A 4 1.52 22.44 -9.95
CA ASN A 4 2.39 21.35 -9.48
C ASN A 4 3.16 21.82 -8.23
N MET A 5 2.45 22.00 -7.13
CA MET A 5 3.10 22.28 -5.85
C MET A 5 3.85 21.04 -5.37
N SER A 6 5.04 21.23 -4.84
CA SER A 6 5.78 20.14 -4.18
C SER A 6 5.01 19.64 -2.93
N VAL A 7 5.29 18.41 -2.49
CA VAL A 7 4.68 17.84 -1.26
C VAL A 7 4.93 18.76 -0.05
N ALA A 8 6.13 19.36 0.05
CA ALA A 8 6.47 20.31 1.10
C ALA A 8 5.62 21.59 1.04
N GLN A 9 5.36 22.13 -0.16
CA GLN A 9 4.49 23.30 -0.34
C GLN A 9 3.01 22.98 -0.05
N GLN A 10 2.55 21.77 -0.38
CA GLN A 10 1.20 21.32 -0.04
C GLN A 10 1.04 21.11 1.46
N ALA A 11 2.06 20.62 2.16
CA ALA A 11 2.05 20.40 3.60
C ALA A 11 1.88 21.72 4.39
N THR A 12 2.40 22.85 3.91
CA THR A 12 2.24 24.16 4.55
C THR A 12 0.81 24.71 4.45
N LEU A 13 0.00 24.23 3.53
CA LEU A 13 -1.39 24.67 3.34
C LEU A 13 -2.41 23.86 4.17
N PHE A 14 -2.01 22.73 4.71
CA PHE A 14 -2.90 21.85 5.48
C PHE A 14 -2.41 21.72 6.91
N PRO A 15 -3.27 21.94 7.91
CA PRO A 15 -2.90 21.85 9.33
C PRO A 15 -2.77 20.38 9.76
N PHE A 16 -1.72 19.70 9.29
CA PHE A 16 -1.36 18.34 9.70
C PHE A 16 -0.04 18.37 10.46
N THR A 17 -0.09 17.93 11.72
CA THR A 17 1.12 17.75 12.54
C THR A 17 1.52 16.28 12.48
N PRO A 18 2.70 15.95 11.94
CA PRO A 18 3.18 14.58 11.91
C PRO A 18 3.27 13.99 13.31
N PRO A 19 2.77 12.75 13.53
CA PRO A 19 2.96 12.07 14.79
C PRO A 19 4.45 11.76 15.01
N LYS A 20 4.86 11.57 16.26
CA LYS A 20 6.21 11.10 16.58
C LYS A 20 6.33 9.61 16.26
N HIS A 21 7.50 9.19 15.77
CA HIS A 21 7.86 7.77 15.70
C HIS A 21 8.37 7.26 17.05
N SER A 22 8.45 5.94 17.21
CA SER A 22 9.02 5.33 18.40
C SER A 22 10.54 5.57 18.49
N ASP A 23 11.08 5.54 19.69
CA ASP A 23 12.53 5.70 19.93
C ASP A 23 13.37 4.53 19.36
N SER A 24 12.71 3.41 19.02
CA SER A 24 13.36 2.25 18.41
C SER A 24 13.66 2.44 16.91
N LEU A 25 13.03 3.42 16.25
CA LEU A 25 13.23 3.70 14.84
C LEU A 25 14.29 4.80 14.62
N CYS A 26 15.42 4.42 14.04
CA CYS A 26 16.47 5.38 13.68
C CYS A 26 16.22 5.94 12.28
N ILE A 27 15.54 7.10 12.21
CA ILE A 27 15.23 7.82 10.97
C ILE A 27 15.42 9.33 11.19
N PRO A 28 15.98 10.09 10.21
CA PRO A 28 16.02 11.55 10.31
C PRO A 28 14.61 12.15 10.41
N VAL A 29 14.43 13.12 11.30
CA VAL A 29 13.13 13.76 11.56
C VAL A 29 12.49 14.29 10.27
N GLN A 30 13.27 14.96 9.42
CA GLN A 30 12.78 15.50 8.16
C GLN A 30 12.25 14.41 7.21
N THR A 31 12.91 13.24 7.20
CA THR A 31 12.47 12.10 6.39
C THR A 31 11.17 11.53 6.93
N TRP A 32 11.06 11.41 8.25
CA TRP A 32 9.83 10.95 8.89
C TRP A 32 8.65 11.88 8.61
N GLU A 33 8.82 13.16 8.84
CA GLU A 33 7.81 14.18 8.57
C GLU A 33 7.39 14.20 7.10
N PHE A 34 8.34 14.10 6.17
CA PHE A 34 8.08 13.99 4.75
C PHE A 34 7.20 12.78 4.40
N LEU A 35 7.49 11.61 4.98
CA LEU A 35 6.69 10.39 4.76
C LEU A 35 5.28 10.54 5.32
N CYS A 36 5.13 11.09 6.52
CA CYS A 36 3.82 11.35 7.13
C CYS A 36 2.98 12.30 6.27
N HIS A 37 3.55 13.42 5.81
CA HIS A 37 2.85 14.35 4.92
C HIS A 37 2.51 13.71 3.58
N THR A 38 3.39 12.88 3.03
CA THR A 38 3.15 12.18 1.77
C THR A 38 1.92 11.26 1.87
N LEU A 39 1.81 10.50 2.96
CA LEU A 39 0.65 9.65 3.22
C LEU A 39 -0.62 10.46 3.51
N TYR A 40 -0.51 11.52 4.31
CA TYR A 40 -1.63 12.42 4.59
C TYR A 40 -2.23 13.01 3.31
N LEU A 41 -1.39 13.37 2.35
CA LEU A 41 -1.78 13.86 1.02
C LEU A 41 -2.22 12.74 0.07
N LYS A 42 -2.37 11.50 0.57
CA LYS A 42 -2.75 10.32 -0.22
C LYS A 42 -1.81 10.09 -1.41
N ARG A 43 -0.52 10.29 -1.20
CA ARG A 43 0.54 9.99 -2.18
C ARG A 43 1.20 8.67 -1.85
N TYR A 44 1.85 8.07 -2.83
CA TYR A 44 2.56 6.79 -2.70
C TYR A 44 4.06 7.04 -2.54
N PRO A 45 4.63 7.03 -1.32
CA PRO A 45 6.07 7.15 -1.15
C PRO A 45 6.78 5.89 -1.66
N PHE A 46 7.90 6.06 -2.34
CA PHE A 46 8.73 4.96 -2.81
C PHE A 46 10.03 4.91 -2.00
N LEU A 47 10.19 3.88 -1.18
CA LEU A 47 11.35 3.71 -0.31
C LEU A 47 12.46 2.95 -1.05
N LEU A 48 13.56 3.63 -1.34
CA LEU A 48 14.76 3.07 -1.94
C LEU A 48 15.84 2.86 -0.88
N GLY A 49 16.50 1.72 -0.94
CA GLY A 49 17.62 1.43 -0.03
C GLY A 49 18.01 -0.05 -0.07
N PRO A 50 19.19 -0.39 0.46
CA PRO A 50 19.68 -1.76 0.49
C PRO A 50 18.77 -2.68 1.31
N LYS A 51 18.95 -3.99 1.14
CA LYS A 51 18.26 -4.98 1.97
C LYS A 51 18.64 -4.80 3.44
N GLY A 52 17.66 -4.87 4.32
CA GLY A 52 17.88 -4.75 5.77
C GLY A 52 17.98 -3.31 6.30
N CYS A 53 17.84 -2.26 5.48
CA CYS A 53 17.87 -0.86 5.96
C CYS A 53 16.57 -0.39 6.63
N GLY A 54 15.65 -1.28 6.98
CA GLY A 54 14.47 -0.96 7.78
C GLY A 54 13.25 -0.44 7.01
N LYS A 55 13.18 -0.59 5.67
CA LYS A 55 12.03 -0.11 4.87
C LYS A 55 10.68 -0.62 5.39
N SER A 56 10.57 -1.92 5.66
CA SER A 56 9.34 -2.53 6.19
C SER A 56 9.04 -2.08 7.62
N SER A 57 10.09 -1.84 8.44
CA SER A 57 9.92 -1.28 9.80
C SER A 57 9.40 0.15 9.76
N ILE A 58 9.94 0.98 8.84
CA ILE A 58 9.46 2.36 8.63
C ILE A 58 7.99 2.33 8.20
N ALA A 59 7.61 1.47 7.25
CA ALA A 59 6.23 1.40 6.76
C ALA A 59 5.25 0.95 7.86
N LYS A 60 5.64 -0.01 8.69
CA LYS A 60 4.84 -0.46 9.83
C LYS A 60 4.68 0.65 10.88
N GLU A 61 5.77 1.30 11.24
CA GLU A 61 5.76 2.41 12.21
C GLU A 61 4.89 3.58 11.71
N LEU A 62 4.93 3.89 10.39
CA LEU A 62 4.06 4.90 9.79
C LEU A 62 2.58 4.53 9.94
N ALA A 63 2.22 3.27 9.71
CA ALA A 63 0.85 2.81 9.89
C ALA A 63 0.41 2.93 11.35
N ASP A 64 1.23 2.44 12.28
CA ASP A 64 0.96 2.49 13.71
C ASP A 64 0.81 3.95 14.22
N ALA A 65 1.75 4.83 13.85
CA ALA A 65 1.73 6.23 14.26
C ALA A 65 0.55 7.03 13.66
N MET A 66 0.10 6.68 12.47
CA MET A 66 -1.03 7.32 11.80
C MET A 66 -2.38 6.63 12.07
N GLY A 67 -2.42 5.60 12.91
CA GLY A 67 -3.64 4.85 13.25
C GLY A 67 -4.24 4.08 12.08
N MET A 68 -3.40 3.55 11.18
CA MET A 68 -3.80 2.78 10.00
C MET A 68 -3.64 1.28 10.24
N GLU A 69 -4.51 0.47 9.65
CA GLU A 69 -4.27 -0.97 9.52
C GLU A 69 -3.10 -1.20 8.55
N TYR A 70 -2.19 -2.11 8.91
CA TYR A 70 -0.99 -2.40 8.11
C TYR A 70 -1.09 -3.75 7.41
N PHE A 71 -0.87 -3.74 6.09
CA PHE A 71 -0.75 -4.95 5.28
C PHE A 71 0.52 -4.88 4.44
N ALA A 72 1.27 -5.98 4.40
CA ALA A 72 2.50 -6.10 3.62
C ALA A 72 2.38 -7.24 2.61
N PHE A 73 2.77 -6.99 1.37
CA PHE A 73 2.74 -7.98 0.29
C PHE A 73 4.10 -8.03 -0.42
N ASP A 74 4.67 -9.23 -0.51
CA ASP A 74 5.89 -9.48 -1.29
C ASP A 74 5.54 -9.57 -2.78
N MET A 75 5.87 -8.54 -3.52
CA MET A 75 5.59 -8.44 -4.94
C MET A 75 6.48 -9.34 -5.80
N GLY A 76 7.63 -9.78 -5.30
CA GLY A 76 8.45 -10.80 -5.93
C GLY A 76 7.77 -12.17 -6.04
N GLN A 77 6.76 -12.42 -5.22
CA GLN A 77 5.95 -13.65 -5.20
C GLN A 77 4.66 -13.57 -6.04
N ALA A 78 4.40 -12.46 -6.72
CA ALA A 78 3.15 -12.18 -7.42
C ALA A 78 3.02 -12.91 -8.78
N PHE A 79 3.36 -14.21 -8.85
CA PHE A 79 3.29 -15.00 -10.08
C PHE A 79 1.87 -15.31 -10.56
N LYS A 80 0.89 -15.26 -9.66
CA LYS A 80 -0.55 -15.43 -9.96
C LYS A 80 -1.32 -14.18 -9.55
N PRO A 81 -1.28 -13.10 -10.35
CA PRO A 81 -1.83 -11.80 -9.96
C PRO A 81 -3.32 -11.84 -9.59
N LYS A 82 -4.17 -12.52 -10.37
CA LYS A 82 -5.59 -12.66 -10.06
C LYS A 82 -5.79 -13.26 -8.66
N LYS A 83 -5.06 -14.34 -8.32
CA LYS A 83 -5.17 -14.98 -7.01
C LYS A 83 -4.66 -14.07 -5.89
N MET A 84 -3.58 -13.34 -6.12
CA MET A 84 -2.98 -12.44 -5.12
C MET A 84 -3.84 -11.20 -4.88
N PHE A 85 -4.32 -10.54 -5.93
CA PHE A 85 -5.00 -9.25 -5.82
C PHE A 85 -6.50 -9.37 -5.62
N VAL A 86 -7.14 -10.39 -6.20
CA VAL A 86 -8.60 -10.57 -6.12
C VAL A 86 -8.95 -11.71 -5.18
N GLY A 87 -8.39 -12.88 -5.43
CA GLY A 87 -8.70 -14.12 -4.71
C GLY A 87 -8.88 -15.28 -5.65
N GLY A 88 -9.63 -16.29 -5.23
CA GLY A 88 -9.84 -17.50 -6.02
C GLY A 88 -11.00 -18.35 -5.53
N LEU A 89 -11.24 -19.44 -6.23
CA LEU A 89 -12.24 -20.43 -5.88
C LEU A 89 -11.59 -21.52 -5.02
N ILE A 90 -12.23 -21.90 -3.95
CA ILE A 90 -11.89 -23.07 -3.14
C ILE A 90 -13.07 -24.03 -3.09
N ILE A 91 -12.78 -25.33 -2.98
CA ILE A 91 -13.80 -26.35 -2.71
C ILE A 91 -13.96 -26.42 -1.19
N GLY A 92 -15.14 -26.15 -0.69
CA GLY A 92 -15.47 -26.29 0.74
C GLY A 92 -15.62 -27.75 1.16
N ASP A 93 -15.65 -28.00 2.45
CA ASP A 93 -15.85 -29.34 3.04
C ASP A 93 -17.18 -29.98 2.62
N ASP A 94 -18.13 -29.15 2.18
CA ASP A 94 -19.44 -29.54 1.63
C ASP A 94 -19.38 -29.91 0.13
N GLY A 95 -18.18 -29.95 -0.48
CA GLY A 95 -17.96 -30.21 -1.89
C GLY A 95 -18.39 -29.06 -2.83
N LYS A 96 -18.86 -27.93 -2.28
CA LYS A 96 -19.28 -26.78 -3.09
C LYS A 96 -18.12 -25.81 -3.30
N THR A 97 -18.07 -25.22 -4.46
CA THR A 97 -17.12 -24.16 -4.79
C THR A 97 -17.52 -22.85 -4.13
N LYS A 98 -16.59 -22.24 -3.38
CA LYS A 98 -16.76 -20.94 -2.72
C LYS A 98 -15.70 -19.97 -3.22
N ALA A 99 -16.11 -18.72 -3.54
CA ALA A 99 -15.20 -17.64 -3.83
C ALA A 99 -14.57 -17.12 -2.52
N VAL A 100 -13.24 -17.03 -2.49
CA VAL A 100 -12.50 -16.48 -1.35
C VAL A 100 -11.70 -15.28 -1.80
N ARG A 101 -11.98 -14.13 -1.21
CA ARG A 101 -11.26 -12.88 -1.46
C ARG A 101 -9.87 -12.94 -0.85
N SER A 102 -8.89 -12.39 -1.58
CA SER A 102 -7.52 -12.27 -1.07
C SER A 102 -7.43 -11.24 0.06
N GLU A 103 -6.37 -11.34 0.87
CA GLU A 103 -6.08 -10.31 1.89
C GLU A 103 -5.79 -8.95 1.24
N PHE A 104 -5.19 -8.94 0.05
CA PHE A 104 -4.98 -7.70 -0.70
C PHE A 104 -6.32 -7.05 -1.07
N PHE A 105 -7.26 -7.83 -1.61
CA PHE A 105 -8.60 -7.32 -1.94
C PHE A 105 -9.30 -6.74 -0.70
N LYS A 106 -9.26 -7.47 0.42
CA LYS A 106 -9.86 -7.02 1.68
C LYS A 106 -9.24 -5.71 2.18
N ALA A 107 -7.91 -5.61 2.12
CA ALA A 107 -7.19 -4.39 2.49
C ALA A 107 -7.54 -3.21 1.56
N PHE A 108 -7.63 -3.48 0.25
CA PHE A 108 -7.91 -2.45 -0.76
C PHE A 108 -9.32 -1.86 -0.64
N VAL A 109 -10.32 -2.69 -0.34
CA VAL A 109 -11.73 -2.24 -0.18
C VAL A 109 -12.08 -1.86 1.26
N SER A 110 -11.13 -1.88 2.17
CA SER A 110 -11.35 -1.54 3.57
C SER A 110 -11.89 -0.13 3.73
N THR A 111 -12.90 0.04 4.57
CA THR A 111 -13.42 1.37 4.96
C THR A 111 -12.60 2.04 6.05
N LYS A 112 -11.68 1.29 6.68
CA LYS A 112 -10.76 1.83 7.68
C LYS A 112 -9.52 2.42 7.01
N PRO A 113 -8.87 3.42 7.64
CA PRO A 113 -7.57 3.89 7.18
C PRO A 113 -6.60 2.71 7.08
N THR A 114 -6.05 2.47 5.89
CA THR A 114 -5.24 1.28 5.61
C THR A 114 -3.99 1.68 4.84
N LEU A 115 -2.83 1.18 5.30
CA LEU A 115 -1.56 1.28 4.62
C LEU A 115 -1.20 -0.08 4.01
N ILE A 116 -1.13 -0.13 2.67
CA ILE A 116 -0.68 -1.30 1.93
C ILE A 116 0.78 -1.08 1.54
N PHE A 117 1.68 -1.90 2.11
CA PHE A 117 3.10 -1.88 1.80
C PHE A 117 3.42 -2.96 0.75
N LEU A 118 3.95 -2.53 -0.40
CA LEU A 118 4.37 -3.41 -1.49
C LEU A 118 5.88 -3.58 -1.41
N ASP A 119 6.34 -4.71 -0.87
CA ASP A 119 7.76 -5.03 -0.75
C ASP A 119 8.29 -5.67 -2.04
N GLU A 120 9.60 -5.61 -2.25
CA GLU A 120 10.31 -6.17 -3.42
C GLU A 120 9.70 -5.73 -4.77
N LEU A 121 9.21 -4.48 -4.87
CA LEU A 121 8.50 -3.98 -6.05
C LEU A 121 9.33 -4.08 -7.35
N THR A 122 10.66 -3.97 -7.26
CA THR A 122 11.57 -4.10 -8.40
C THR A 122 11.66 -5.53 -8.96
N ARG A 123 11.17 -6.52 -8.20
CA ARG A 123 11.15 -7.94 -8.58
C ARG A 123 9.76 -8.41 -9.03
N THR A 124 8.81 -7.48 -9.12
CA THR A 124 7.43 -7.79 -9.52
C THR A 124 7.38 -8.37 -10.93
N PRO A 125 6.76 -9.56 -11.13
CA PRO A 125 6.52 -10.09 -12.47
C PRO A 125 5.72 -9.10 -13.33
N MET A 126 6.02 -9.01 -14.63
CA MET A 126 5.41 -8.04 -15.55
C MET A 126 3.88 -8.07 -15.53
N VAL A 127 3.28 -9.26 -15.44
CA VAL A 127 1.81 -9.42 -15.38
C VAL A 127 1.23 -8.78 -14.12
N ALA A 128 1.91 -8.93 -12.97
CA ALA A 128 1.49 -8.31 -11.72
C ALA A 128 1.75 -6.79 -11.73
N ALA A 129 2.85 -6.35 -12.36
CA ALA A 129 3.13 -4.92 -12.51
C ALA A 129 2.03 -4.21 -13.32
N ASN A 130 1.55 -4.80 -14.42
CA ASN A 130 0.44 -4.26 -15.20
C ASN A 130 -0.85 -4.15 -14.38
N PHE A 131 -1.13 -5.13 -13.53
CA PHE A 131 -2.27 -5.08 -12.61
C PHE A 131 -2.14 -3.94 -11.60
N LEU A 132 -0.95 -3.76 -11.02
CA LEU A 132 -0.67 -2.67 -10.10
C LEU A 132 -0.82 -1.29 -10.74
N MET A 133 -0.45 -1.12 -12.01
CA MET A 133 -0.62 0.17 -12.71
C MET A 133 -2.08 0.62 -12.69
N THR A 134 -3.03 -0.31 -12.88
CA THR A 134 -4.46 -0.01 -12.80
C THR A 134 -4.89 0.37 -11.38
N ILE A 135 -4.39 -0.34 -10.36
CA ILE A 135 -4.75 -0.07 -8.96
C ILE A 135 -4.17 1.27 -8.49
N LEU A 136 -2.95 1.60 -8.90
CA LEU A 136 -2.25 2.81 -8.50
C LEU A 136 -2.63 4.05 -9.32
N ASP A 137 -3.43 3.89 -10.38
CA ASP A 137 -3.97 5.03 -11.12
C ASP A 137 -4.98 5.78 -10.25
N ARG A 138 -4.64 6.99 -9.85
CA ARG A 138 -5.48 7.82 -8.98
C ARG A 138 -6.78 8.29 -9.62
N GLN A 139 -6.88 8.25 -10.94
CA GLN A 139 -8.07 8.68 -11.67
C GLN A 139 -9.01 7.51 -11.98
N GLN A 140 -8.45 6.32 -12.12
CA GLN A 140 -9.17 5.12 -12.55
C GLN A 140 -8.81 3.89 -11.69
N SER A 141 -8.52 4.10 -10.39
CA SER A 141 -8.17 2.99 -9.49
C SER A 141 -9.37 2.05 -9.32
N TYR A 142 -9.25 0.83 -9.84
CA TYR A 142 -10.26 -0.21 -9.69
C TYR A 142 -9.64 -1.61 -9.68
N ILE A 143 -10.36 -2.54 -9.09
CA ILE A 143 -10.11 -3.98 -9.23
C ILE A 143 -11.37 -4.59 -9.85
N TYR A 144 -11.22 -5.15 -11.05
CA TYR A 144 -12.30 -5.86 -11.70
C TYR A 144 -12.40 -7.30 -11.19
N ASP A 145 -13.58 -7.67 -10.76
CA ASP A 145 -13.90 -9.00 -10.26
C ASP A 145 -15.02 -9.62 -11.10
N GLU A 146 -14.65 -10.56 -11.96
CA GLU A 146 -15.56 -11.26 -12.86
C GLU A 146 -16.61 -12.11 -12.13
N ASP A 147 -16.32 -12.48 -10.87
CA ASP A 147 -17.16 -13.39 -10.09
C ASP A 147 -18.24 -12.66 -9.28
N SER A 148 -18.22 -11.33 -9.26
CA SER A 148 -19.17 -10.52 -8.48
C SER A 148 -20.40 -10.03 -9.27
N GLY A 149 -20.47 -10.34 -10.58
CA GLY A 149 -21.64 -10.16 -11.47
C GLY A 149 -22.23 -8.76 -11.48
#